data_4168684f2a5dab524d2f0d422b837034
#
_entry.id   4168684f2a5dab524d2f0d422b837034
#
_cell.length_a   1.000
_cell.length_b   1.000
_cell.length_c   1.000
_cell.angle_alpha   90.00
_cell.angle_beta   90.00
_cell.angle_gamma   90.00
#
_symmetry.space_group_name_H-M   'P 1'
#
loop_
_entity.id
_entity.type
_entity.pdbx_description
1 polymer ?
#
loop_
_entity_poly.entity_id
_entity_poly.type
_entity_poly.pdbx_seq_one_letter_code
_entity_poly.pdbx_strand_id
1 'polypeptide(L)'
;MADLRLNYVLLEMKLKPEEDNTKKAATWSYYTRDDVKKFVKKANNYGIDVIPEINSPGHMNVWLENYPEYQLADNSGRKDPNKLDISNPEAVKFYKTLIDEYDGVFTTKYWHMGADEYMIGTSFDNYSKLKTFAEKQYGAGATPNDAFTGFINDIDKYVKAKGKQLRIWNDGIVNTKNVSLNKDIVIEYWYGAGRKPQELVQDGYTLMNATQALYWS
;
A
#
# COMPACT_ATOMS: atom_id res chain seq x y z
N MET A 1 -20.08 -9.26 -12.94
CA MET A 1 -19.92 -9.11 -11.47
C MET A 1 -21.28 -8.98 -10.78
N ALA A 2 -22.14 -8.05 -11.17
CA ALA A 2 -23.48 -7.88 -10.54
C ALA A 2 -24.31 -9.18 -10.60
N ASP A 3 -24.36 -9.87 -11.73
CA ASP A 3 -25.09 -11.15 -11.90
C ASP A 3 -24.59 -12.24 -10.98
N LEU A 4 -23.31 -12.16 -10.56
CA LEU A 4 -22.68 -13.08 -9.61
C LEU A 4 -22.76 -12.57 -8.15
N ARG A 5 -23.49 -11.46 -7.91
CA ARG A 5 -23.64 -10.81 -6.60
C ARG A 5 -22.30 -10.47 -5.92
N LEU A 6 -21.28 -10.11 -6.71
CA LEU A 6 -20.02 -9.61 -6.19
C LEU A 6 -20.22 -8.14 -5.77
N ASN A 7 -19.77 -7.80 -4.57
CA ASN A 7 -20.06 -6.50 -3.91
C ASN A 7 -18.91 -5.52 -4.02
N TYR A 8 -17.68 -6.03 -4.23
CA TYR A 8 -16.48 -5.21 -4.27
C TYR A 8 -15.65 -5.52 -5.50
N VAL A 9 -14.94 -4.50 -5.98
CA VAL A 9 -13.82 -4.65 -6.88
C VAL A 9 -12.65 -3.85 -6.31
N LEU A 10 -11.50 -4.49 -6.17
CA LEU A 10 -10.24 -3.83 -5.93
C LEU A 10 -9.69 -3.38 -7.28
N LEU A 11 -9.40 -2.11 -7.42
CA LEU A 11 -8.98 -1.49 -8.67
C LEU A 11 -7.63 -0.81 -8.49
N GLU A 12 -6.58 -1.51 -8.90
CA GLU A 12 -5.27 -0.90 -9.07
C GLU A 12 -5.25 -0.18 -10.42
N MET A 13 -5.09 1.13 -10.39
CA MET A 13 -5.10 1.96 -11.59
C MET A 13 -4.41 3.30 -11.29
N LYS A 14 -3.98 3.97 -12.34
CA LYS A 14 -3.33 5.27 -12.24
C LYS A 14 -4.27 6.39 -12.68
N LEU A 15 -4.57 7.30 -11.75
CA LEU A 15 -5.13 8.61 -12.09
C LEU A 15 -4.03 9.51 -12.63
N LYS A 16 -4.38 10.44 -13.51
CA LYS A 16 -3.46 11.48 -13.94
C LYS A 16 -3.00 12.29 -12.73
N PRO A 17 -1.69 12.29 -12.40
CA PRO A 17 -1.17 13.11 -11.33
C PRO A 17 -1.20 14.60 -11.73
N GLU A 18 -1.71 15.46 -10.85
CA GLU A 18 -1.92 16.88 -11.16
C GLU A 18 -1.26 17.82 -10.14
N GLU A 19 -0.95 17.34 -8.94
CA GLU A 19 -0.29 18.13 -7.91
C GLU A 19 1.18 18.40 -8.22
N ASP A 20 1.71 19.52 -7.77
CA ASP A 20 3.08 19.97 -8.10
C ASP A 20 4.17 18.96 -7.76
N ASN A 21 3.99 18.22 -6.66
CA ASN A 21 4.95 17.21 -6.21
C ASN A 21 4.73 15.83 -6.85
N THR A 22 3.64 15.59 -7.59
CA THR A 22 3.32 14.31 -8.23
C THR A 22 3.27 14.36 -9.75
N LYS A 23 3.16 15.54 -10.35
CA LYS A 23 2.94 15.72 -11.80
C LYS A 23 3.99 15.10 -12.73
N LYS A 24 5.25 14.93 -12.27
CA LYS A 24 6.28 14.23 -13.05
C LYS A 24 5.98 12.73 -13.21
N ALA A 25 5.08 12.17 -12.39
CA ALA A 25 4.63 10.80 -12.56
C ALA A 25 3.63 10.62 -13.73
N ALA A 26 3.20 11.67 -14.41
CA ALA A 26 2.28 11.60 -15.56
C ALA A 26 2.94 11.07 -16.85
N THR A 27 3.77 10.02 -16.76
CA THR A 27 4.54 9.46 -17.89
C THR A 27 3.99 8.14 -18.42
N TRP A 28 3.30 7.38 -17.60
CA TRP A 28 2.66 6.13 -17.97
C TRP A 28 1.21 6.36 -18.36
N SER A 29 0.56 5.35 -18.95
CA SER A 29 -0.88 5.42 -19.21
C SER A 29 -1.65 5.69 -17.93
N TYR A 30 -2.60 6.59 -17.99
CA TYR A 30 -3.44 6.98 -16.86
C TYR A 30 -4.88 7.24 -17.32
N TYR A 31 -5.79 7.25 -16.36
CA TYR A 31 -7.17 7.65 -16.56
C TYR A 31 -7.43 9.06 -16.03
N THR A 32 -8.39 9.77 -16.63
CA THR A 32 -8.82 11.05 -16.08
C THR A 32 -9.73 10.83 -14.86
N ARG A 33 -9.79 11.83 -13.99
CA ARG A 33 -10.71 11.80 -12.83
C ARG A 33 -12.17 11.59 -13.25
N ASP A 34 -12.58 12.24 -14.35
CA ASP A 34 -13.95 12.17 -14.86
C ASP A 34 -14.31 10.78 -15.39
N ASP A 35 -13.39 10.11 -16.08
CA ASP A 35 -13.61 8.75 -16.57
C ASP A 35 -13.76 7.77 -15.42
N VAL A 36 -12.92 7.89 -14.39
CA VAL A 36 -13.00 7.03 -13.21
C VAL A 36 -14.26 7.32 -12.40
N LYS A 37 -14.65 8.58 -12.20
CA LYS A 37 -15.94 8.93 -11.55
C LYS A 37 -17.14 8.31 -12.28
N LYS A 38 -17.15 8.34 -13.62
CA LYS A 38 -18.21 7.68 -14.42
C LYS A 38 -18.24 6.18 -14.17
N PHE A 39 -17.03 5.55 -14.15
CA PHE A 39 -16.90 4.12 -13.88
C PHE A 39 -17.40 3.76 -12.47
N VAL A 40 -16.92 4.47 -11.43
CA VAL A 40 -17.33 4.27 -10.03
C VAL A 40 -18.84 4.43 -9.88
N LYS A 41 -19.42 5.50 -10.44
CA LYS A 41 -20.87 5.71 -10.43
C LYS A 41 -21.62 4.56 -11.08
N LYS A 42 -21.14 4.06 -12.22
CA LYS A 42 -21.76 2.92 -12.91
C LYS A 42 -21.67 1.64 -12.06
N ALA A 43 -20.52 1.35 -11.46
CA ALA A 43 -20.36 0.20 -10.57
C ALA A 43 -21.31 0.28 -9.36
N ASN A 44 -21.37 1.44 -8.71
CA ASN A 44 -22.27 1.69 -7.56
C ASN A 44 -23.75 1.49 -7.91
N ASN A 45 -24.19 1.84 -9.11
CA ASN A 45 -25.55 1.59 -9.59
C ASN A 45 -25.90 0.09 -9.68
N TYR A 46 -24.87 -0.76 -9.77
CA TYR A 46 -25.01 -2.23 -9.71
C TYR A 46 -24.72 -2.82 -8.33
N GLY A 47 -24.62 -1.99 -7.30
CA GLY A 47 -24.31 -2.42 -5.94
C GLY A 47 -22.86 -2.89 -5.74
N ILE A 48 -21.96 -2.48 -6.63
CA ILE A 48 -20.52 -2.83 -6.57
C ILE A 48 -19.74 -1.62 -6.05
N ASP A 49 -19.09 -1.79 -4.91
CA ASP A 49 -18.18 -0.79 -4.34
C ASP A 49 -16.78 -0.93 -4.98
N VAL A 50 -16.18 0.20 -5.38
CA VAL A 50 -14.88 0.21 -6.05
C VAL A 50 -13.83 0.72 -5.09
N ILE A 51 -12.90 -0.16 -4.71
CA ILE A 51 -11.82 0.15 -3.76
C ILE A 51 -10.58 0.52 -4.57
N PRO A 52 -10.04 1.76 -4.42
CA PRO A 52 -8.82 2.14 -5.10
C PRO A 52 -7.61 1.50 -4.44
N GLU A 53 -6.63 1.11 -5.26
CA GLU A 53 -5.31 0.69 -4.82
C GLU A 53 -4.23 1.55 -5.47
N ILE A 54 -3.33 2.09 -4.65
CA ILE A 54 -1.99 2.52 -5.06
C ILE A 54 -1.01 1.69 -4.23
N ASN A 55 -0.38 0.74 -4.88
CA ASN A 55 0.59 -0.13 -4.20
C ASN A 55 1.77 0.68 -3.65
N SER A 56 2.16 0.41 -2.40
CA SER A 56 3.25 1.08 -1.68
C SER A 56 3.63 0.23 -0.45
N PRO A 57 4.89 0.21 -0.04
CA PRO A 57 6.04 0.92 -0.61
C PRO A 57 6.76 0.17 -1.72
N GLY A 58 6.33 -1.07 -2.07
CA GLY A 58 6.73 -1.83 -3.25
C GLY A 58 5.90 -1.45 -4.49
N HIS A 59 6.24 -2.02 -5.65
CA HIS A 59 5.51 -1.85 -6.91
C HIS A 59 5.28 -0.39 -7.36
N MET A 60 6.15 0.53 -6.91
CA MET A 60 6.01 1.96 -7.12
C MET A 60 6.63 2.49 -8.43
N ASN A 61 7.12 1.61 -9.31
CA ASN A 61 7.88 2.01 -10.51
C ASN A 61 7.12 3.01 -11.41
N VAL A 62 5.83 2.81 -11.62
CA VAL A 62 4.99 3.73 -12.42
C VAL A 62 4.83 5.13 -11.80
N TRP A 63 5.15 5.27 -10.51
CA TRP A 63 5.08 6.52 -9.77
C TRP A 63 6.45 7.14 -9.56
N LEU A 64 7.49 6.32 -9.33
CA LEU A 64 8.81 6.76 -8.90
C LEU A 64 9.86 6.90 -10.02
N GLU A 65 9.54 6.49 -11.26
CA GLU A 65 10.49 6.55 -12.38
C GLU A 65 11.20 7.90 -12.50
N ASN A 66 10.44 9.00 -12.37
CA ASN A 66 10.94 10.37 -12.48
C ASN A 66 11.21 11.05 -11.12
N TYR A 67 11.26 10.28 -10.04
CA TYR A 67 11.53 10.75 -8.68
C TYR A 67 12.66 9.94 -8.02
N PRO A 68 13.87 9.96 -8.57
CA PRO A 68 14.99 9.19 -8.00
C PRO A 68 15.31 9.60 -6.56
N GLU A 69 14.92 10.81 -6.13
CA GLU A 69 15.07 11.30 -4.76
C GLU A 69 14.18 10.59 -3.75
N TYR A 70 13.10 9.93 -4.19
CA TYR A 70 12.15 9.20 -3.36
C TYR A 70 12.33 7.67 -3.41
N GLN A 71 13.23 7.20 -4.29
CA GLN A 71 13.55 5.78 -4.43
C GLN A 71 14.46 5.30 -3.30
N LEU A 72 14.18 4.13 -2.77
CA LEU A 72 15.05 3.48 -1.78
C LEU A 72 16.41 3.12 -2.42
N ALA A 73 17.50 3.56 -1.81
CA ALA A 73 18.85 3.20 -2.22
C ALA A 73 19.38 2.04 -1.39
N ASP A 74 20.03 1.07 -2.04
CA ASP A 74 20.75 0.00 -1.36
C ASP A 74 22.09 0.49 -0.74
N ASN A 75 22.81 -0.41 -0.07
CA ASN A 75 24.09 -0.10 0.58
C ASN A 75 25.19 0.35 -0.39
N SER A 76 25.03 0.09 -1.69
CA SER A 76 25.95 0.58 -2.75
C SER A 76 25.55 1.96 -3.28
N GLY A 77 24.41 2.49 -2.85
CA GLY A 77 23.82 3.74 -3.34
C GLY A 77 22.98 3.57 -4.61
N ARG A 78 22.75 2.34 -5.09
CA ARG A 78 21.90 2.08 -6.24
C ARG A 78 20.43 2.23 -5.83
N LYS A 79 19.72 3.07 -6.56
CA LYS A 79 18.30 3.34 -6.35
C LYS A 79 17.40 2.32 -7.08
N ASP A 80 16.27 2.02 -6.49
CA ASP A 80 15.27 1.10 -7.05
C ASP A 80 13.95 1.84 -7.26
N PRO A 81 13.54 2.10 -8.53
CA PRO A 81 12.29 2.79 -8.81
C PRO A 81 11.06 2.02 -8.34
N ASN A 82 11.19 0.73 -8.06
CA ASN A 82 10.12 -0.10 -7.54
C ASN A 82 9.87 0.08 -6.03
N LYS A 83 10.77 0.78 -5.33
CA LYS A 83 10.74 0.88 -3.87
C LYS A 83 10.74 2.32 -3.38
N LEU A 84 9.69 2.71 -2.67
CA LEU A 84 9.63 3.98 -1.95
C LEU A 84 10.60 3.97 -0.77
N ASP A 85 11.37 5.04 -0.58
CA ASP A 85 12.19 5.23 0.61
C ASP A 85 11.34 5.67 1.80
N ILE A 86 10.83 4.72 2.57
CA ILE A 86 9.99 4.97 3.75
C ILE A 86 10.73 5.68 4.89
N SER A 87 12.05 5.79 4.82
CA SER A 87 12.85 6.58 5.78
C SER A 87 12.97 8.05 5.39
N ASN A 88 12.48 8.44 4.19
CA ASN A 88 12.49 9.80 3.69
C ASN A 88 11.10 10.45 3.88
N PRO A 89 10.97 11.46 4.75
CA PRO A 89 9.68 12.12 4.99
C PRO A 89 9.04 12.73 3.73
N GLU A 90 9.84 13.22 2.78
CA GLU A 90 9.32 13.79 1.53
C GLU A 90 8.78 12.69 0.61
N ALA A 91 9.38 11.49 0.61
CA ALA A 91 8.86 10.34 -0.11
C ALA A 91 7.53 9.86 0.49
N VAL A 92 7.42 9.84 1.82
CA VAL A 92 6.15 9.52 2.50
C VAL A 92 5.08 10.57 2.19
N LYS A 93 5.45 11.86 2.20
CA LYS A 93 4.55 12.95 1.81
C LYS A 93 4.09 12.84 0.35
N PHE A 94 5.00 12.48 -0.57
CA PHE A 94 4.66 12.20 -1.96
C PHE A 94 3.56 11.13 -2.07
N TYR A 95 3.70 10.01 -1.37
CA TYR A 95 2.67 8.96 -1.37
C TYR A 95 1.34 9.45 -0.78
N LYS A 96 1.37 10.23 0.30
CA LYS A 96 0.16 10.85 0.88
C LYS A 96 -0.53 11.80 -0.11
N THR A 97 0.24 12.56 -0.91
CA THR A 97 -0.34 13.39 -1.97
C THR A 97 -1.02 12.55 -3.06
N LEU A 98 -0.44 11.39 -3.43
CA LEU A 98 -1.11 10.46 -4.36
C LEU A 98 -2.45 9.99 -3.78
N ILE A 99 -2.54 9.67 -2.48
CA ILE A 99 -3.81 9.34 -1.82
C ILE A 99 -4.81 10.50 -1.94
N ASP A 100 -4.36 11.73 -1.70
CA ASP A 100 -5.20 12.93 -1.78
C ASP A 100 -5.78 13.14 -3.19
N GLU A 101 -5.01 12.83 -4.21
CA GLU A 101 -5.46 12.94 -5.60
C GLU A 101 -6.60 11.97 -5.95
N TYR A 102 -6.75 10.87 -5.23
CA TYR A 102 -7.86 9.92 -5.38
C TYR A 102 -9.09 10.30 -4.55
N ASP A 103 -8.92 11.21 -3.59
CA ASP A 103 -10.03 11.64 -2.73
C ASP A 103 -11.13 12.33 -3.56
N GLY A 104 -12.38 12.06 -3.22
CA GLY A 104 -13.54 12.55 -3.99
C GLY A 104 -13.74 11.91 -5.37
N VAL A 105 -12.91 10.95 -5.79
CA VAL A 105 -13.11 10.13 -7.00
C VAL A 105 -13.83 8.83 -6.65
N PHE A 106 -13.46 8.22 -5.53
CA PHE A 106 -14.01 6.94 -5.05
C PHE A 106 -14.91 7.17 -3.84
N THR A 107 -16.11 6.58 -3.87
CA THR A 107 -17.14 6.72 -2.83
C THR A 107 -16.98 5.70 -1.70
N THR A 108 -16.11 4.73 -1.86
CA THR A 108 -15.86 3.67 -0.89
C THR A 108 -15.30 4.20 0.43
N LYS A 109 -15.58 3.49 1.52
CA LYS A 109 -14.95 3.71 2.83
C LYS A 109 -13.59 3.03 2.99
N TYR A 110 -13.07 2.39 1.96
CA TYR A 110 -11.82 1.66 2.01
C TYR A 110 -10.73 2.35 1.18
N TRP A 111 -9.51 2.13 1.60
CA TRP A 111 -8.29 2.42 0.85
C TRP A 111 -7.40 1.19 0.87
N HIS A 112 -6.91 0.75 -0.27
CA HIS A 112 -5.93 -0.34 -0.34
C HIS A 112 -4.55 0.23 -0.69
N MET A 113 -3.54 -0.08 0.13
CA MET A 113 -2.19 0.41 -0.10
C MET A 113 -1.23 -0.65 -0.67
N GLY A 114 -1.72 -1.85 -1.01
CA GLY A 114 -0.88 -2.97 -1.39
C GLY A 114 -0.13 -3.51 -0.19
N ALA A 115 1.07 -3.01 0.05
CA ALA A 115 2.01 -3.42 1.09
C ALA A 115 2.61 -4.82 0.87
N ASP A 116 2.48 -5.36 -0.35
CA ASP A 116 3.07 -6.63 -0.75
C ASP A 116 4.48 -6.43 -1.33
N GLU A 117 5.25 -7.48 -1.27
CA GLU A 117 6.50 -7.70 -2.01
C GLU A 117 7.53 -6.55 -1.96
N TYR A 118 7.54 -5.72 -0.91
CA TYR A 118 8.47 -4.60 -0.79
C TYR A 118 9.93 -5.03 -0.94
N MET A 119 10.28 -6.22 -0.45
CA MET A 119 11.62 -6.80 -0.56
C MET A 119 11.71 -7.95 -1.59
N ILE A 120 10.80 -8.00 -2.56
CA ILE A 120 10.89 -9.02 -3.62
C ILE A 120 12.25 -8.99 -4.31
N GLY A 121 12.87 -10.16 -4.44
CA GLY A 121 14.18 -10.32 -5.09
C GLY A 121 15.38 -9.75 -4.32
N THR A 122 15.19 -9.31 -3.06
CA THR A 122 16.24 -8.75 -2.22
C THR A 122 15.98 -9.00 -0.73
N SER A 123 16.80 -8.45 0.14
CA SER A 123 16.71 -8.54 1.60
C SER A 123 16.88 -7.17 2.24
N PHE A 124 16.27 -6.96 3.39
CA PHE A 124 16.50 -5.76 4.22
C PHE A 124 17.98 -5.56 4.59
N ASP A 125 18.80 -6.62 4.59
CA ASP A 125 20.25 -6.52 4.86
C ASP A 125 20.99 -5.66 3.83
N ASN A 126 20.41 -5.52 2.63
CA ASN A 126 20.94 -4.64 1.59
C ASN A 126 20.63 -3.15 1.82
N TYR A 127 19.86 -2.82 2.87
CA TYR A 127 19.37 -1.46 3.12
C TYR A 127 19.60 -1.02 4.58
N SER A 128 20.89 -0.88 4.95
CA SER A 128 21.29 -0.49 6.32
C SER A 128 20.66 0.83 6.79
N LYS A 129 20.33 1.72 5.86
CA LYS A 129 19.61 2.97 6.13
C LYS A 129 18.26 2.72 6.82
N LEU A 130 17.51 1.70 6.41
CA LEU A 130 16.22 1.36 7.02
C LEU A 130 16.39 0.85 8.45
N LYS A 131 17.46 0.11 8.74
CA LYS A 131 17.79 -0.32 10.11
C LYS A 131 18.10 0.89 11.00
N THR A 132 18.98 1.78 10.54
CA THR A 132 19.31 3.01 11.27
C THR A 132 18.09 3.88 11.52
N PHE A 133 17.22 4.02 10.52
CA PHE A 133 15.95 4.73 10.66
C PHE A 133 15.05 4.06 11.70
N ALA A 134 14.88 2.73 11.64
CA ALA A 134 14.05 1.98 12.58
C ALA A 134 14.52 2.16 14.02
N GLU A 135 15.82 2.02 14.30
CA GLU A 135 16.39 2.20 15.63
C GLU A 135 16.22 3.62 16.15
N LYS A 136 16.38 4.62 15.28
CA LYS A 136 16.16 6.03 15.64
C LYS A 136 14.69 6.33 15.96
N GLN A 137 13.78 5.77 15.21
CA GLN A 137 12.35 6.09 15.28
C GLN A 137 11.61 5.27 16.33
N TYR A 138 11.98 4.00 16.50
CA TYR A 138 11.25 3.02 17.30
C TYR A 138 12.06 2.43 18.46
N GLY A 139 13.29 2.92 18.68
CA GLY A 139 14.14 2.55 19.81
C GLY A 139 15.11 1.41 19.49
N ALA A 140 15.99 1.16 20.48
CA ALA A 140 17.07 0.20 20.35
C ALA A 140 16.58 -1.20 19.98
N GLY A 141 17.22 -1.81 19.00
CA GLY A 141 16.93 -3.14 18.50
C GLY A 141 15.72 -3.23 17.59
N ALA A 142 15.12 -2.09 17.20
CA ALA A 142 14.14 -2.07 16.11
C ALA A 142 14.78 -2.52 14.79
N THR A 143 14.00 -3.16 13.96
CA THR A 143 14.40 -3.75 12.70
C THR A 143 13.79 -3.02 11.50
N PRO A 144 14.26 -3.23 10.27
CA PRO A 144 13.59 -2.69 9.10
C PRO A 144 12.11 -3.12 8.97
N ASN A 145 11.74 -4.28 9.51
CA ASN A 145 10.33 -4.70 9.59
C ASN A 145 9.50 -3.78 10.51
N ASP A 146 10.11 -3.26 11.59
CA ASP A 146 9.44 -2.26 12.43
C ASP A 146 9.25 -0.94 11.68
N ALA A 147 10.21 -0.53 10.84
CA ALA A 147 10.07 0.63 9.96
C ALA A 147 8.96 0.43 8.94
N PHE A 148 8.87 -0.74 8.32
CA PHE A 148 7.82 -1.08 7.36
C PHE A 148 6.43 -1.10 8.02
N THR A 149 6.29 -1.77 9.17
CA THR A 149 5.04 -1.79 9.94
C THR A 149 4.65 -0.39 10.41
N GLY A 150 5.62 0.42 10.84
CA GLY A 150 5.39 1.80 11.23
C GLY A 150 4.93 2.69 10.08
N PHE A 151 5.45 2.47 8.87
CA PHE A 151 4.97 3.14 7.66
C PHE A 151 3.51 2.76 7.36
N ILE A 152 3.14 1.48 7.42
CA ILE A 152 1.75 1.04 7.24
C ILE A 152 0.83 1.72 8.27
N ASN A 153 1.23 1.77 9.54
CA ASN A 153 0.47 2.43 10.61
C ASN A 153 0.31 3.94 10.38
N ASP A 154 1.34 4.61 9.83
CA ASP A 154 1.26 6.02 9.48
C ASP A 154 0.26 6.29 8.34
N ILE A 155 0.24 5.42 7.33
CA ILE A 155 -0.75 5.49 6.26
C ILE A 155 -2.15 5.15 6.76
N ASP A 156 -2.30 4.16 7.65
CA ASP A 156 -3.57 3.85 8.30
C ASP A 156 -4.14 5.07 9.04
N LYS A 157 -3.32 5.72 9.86
CA LYS A 157 -3.70 6.96 10.53
C LYS A 157 -4.11 8.06 9.55
N TYR A 158 -3.39 8.18 8.43
CA TYR A 158 -3.65 9.18 7.42
C TYR A 158 -5.00 8.96 6.72
N VAL A 159 -5.29 7.74 6.28
CA VAL A 159 -6.55 7.43 5.59
C VAL A 159 -7.75 7.43 6.55
N LYS A 160 -7.55 7.08 7.83
CA LYS A 160 -8.58 7.22 8.88
C LYS A 160 -9.01 8.66 9.09
N ALA A 161 -8.07 9.61 9.05
CA ALA A 161 -8.40 11.04 9.14
C ALA A 161 -9.28 11.51 7.98
N LYS A 162 -9.33 10.74 6.88
CA LYS A 162 -10.22 10.93 5.72
C LYS A 162 -11.49 10.07 5.78
N GLY A 163 -11.77 9.42 6.92
CA GLY A 163 -12.94 8.56 7.10
C GLY A 163 -12.84 7.21 6.38
N LYS A 164 -11.64 6.77 6.03
CA LYS A 164 -11.41 5.49 5.33
C LYS A 164 -10.76 4.45 6.24
N GLN A 165 -11.01 3.18 5.96
CA GLN A 165 -10.36 2.04 6.60
C GLN A 165 -9.30 1.46 5.66
N LEU A 166 -8.07 1.25 6.19
CA LEU A 166 -6.97 0.71 5.42
C LEU A 166 -7.15 -0.80 5.18
N ARG A 167 -6.79 -1.23 3.96
CA ARG A 167 -6.66 -2.64 3.55
C ARG A 167 -5.26 -2.87 2.99
N ILE A 168 -4.70 -4.06 3.25
CA ILE A 168 -3.34 -4.45 2.81
C ILE A 168 -3.30 -5.92 2.43
N TRP A 169 -2.34 -6.30 1.57
CA TRP A 169 -1.95 -7.69 1.37
C TRP A 169 -1.18 -8.24 2.57
N ASN A 170 -1.18 -9.56 2.75
CA ASN A 170 -0.63 -10.19 3.96
C ASN A 170 0.86 -10.50 3.93
N ASP A 171 1.47 -10.68 2.77
CA ASP A 171 2.79 -11.30 2.63
C ASP A 171 3.95 -10.51 3.24
N GLY A 172 3.80 -9.19 3.37
CA GLY A 172 4.74 -8.32 4.09
C GLY A 172 4.57 -8.32 5.62
N ILE A 173 3.52 -8.96 6.16
CA ILE A 173 3.22 -8.93 7.60
C ILE A 173 4.01 -10.03 8.32
N VAL A 174 4.96 -9.60 9.14
CA VAL A 174 5.80 -10.47 9.97
C VAL A 174 5.69 -10.06 11.44
N ASN A 175 6.20 -10.90 12.33
CA ASN A 175 6.37 -10.51 13.73
C ASN A 175 7.44 -9.43 13.84
N THR A 176 7.07 -8.30 14.39
CA THR A 176 7.93 -7.16 14.64
C THR A 176 8.31 -7.09 16.10
N LYS A 177 9.34 -6.34 16.44
CA LYS A 177 9.88 -6.29 17.80
C LYS A 177 9.36 -5.09 18.59
N ASN A 178 9.38 -3.92 17.99
CA ASN A 178 9.08 -2.66 18.66
C ASN A 178 7.79 -1.99 18.19
N VAL A 179 7.26 -2.40 17.03
CA VAL A 179 6.06 -1.78 16.41
C VAL A 179 5.04 -2.86 16.11
N SER A 180 3.84 -2.77 16.62
CA SER A 180 2.72 -3.66 16.27
C SER A 180 1.86 -3.04 15.17
N LEU A 181 1.39 -3.84 14.24
CA LEU A 181 0.42 -3.41 13.23
C LEU A 181 -0.91 -3.03 13.90
N ASN A 182 -1.53 -1.94 13.46
CA ASN A 182 -2.83 -1.49 13.96
C ASN A 182 -3.91 -2.54 13.71
N LYS A 183 -4.76 -2.80 14.71
CA LYS A 183 -5.72 -3.94 14.72
C LYS A 183 -6.94 -3.74 13.83
N ASP A 184 -7.24 -2.53 13.46
CA ASP A 184 -8.40 -2.19 12.61
C ASP A 184 -8.09 -2.19 11.10
N ILE A 185 -6.83 -2.45 10.73
CA ILE A 185 -6.43 -2.71 9.35
C ILE A 185 -7.03 -4.04 8.89
N VAL A 186 -7.64 -4.06 7.72
CA VAL A 186 -8.13 -5.30 7.09
C VAL A 186 -7.00 -5.93 6.28
N ILE A 187 -6.73 -7.21 6.55
CA ILE A 187 -5.69 -7.96 5.87
C ILE A 187 -6.32 -8.86 4.81
N GLU A 188 -5.90 -8.70 3.56
CA GLU A 188 -6.28 -9.57 2.45
C GLU A 188 -5.24 -10.67 2.27
N TYR A 189 -5.65 -11.89 2.59
CA TYR A 189 -4.76 -13.04 2.57
C TYR A 189 -4.76 -13.71 1.19
N TRP A 190 -3.69 -13.49 0.41
CA TRP A 190 -3.56 -13.99 -0.95
C TRP A 190 -2.47 -15.04 -1.10
N TYR A 191 -1.39 -14.96 -0.33
CA TYR A 191 -0.21 -15.81 -0.47
C TYR A 191 0.28 -16.32 0.88
N GLY A 192 0.84 -17.54 0.89
CA GLY A 192 1.27 -18.24 2.10
C GLY A 192 2.56 -17.74 2.75
N ALA A 193 3.03 -16.51 2.46
CA ALA A 193 4.17 -15.90 3.11
C ALA A 193 3.76 -15.08 4.36
N GLY A 194 4.75 -14.73 5.17
CA GLY A 194 4.52 -13.97 6.40
C GLY A 194 3.86 -14.80 7.50
N ARG A 195 2.97 -14.16 8.25
CA ARG A 195 2.23 -14.78 9.37
C ARG A 195 1.07 -15.64 8.86
N LYS A 196 0.80 -16.76 9.54
CA LYS A 196 -0.30 -17.66 9.19
C LYS A 196 -1.67 -17.02 9.47
N PRO A 197 -2.72 -17.39 8.70
CA PRO A 197 -4.06 -16.84 8.90
C PRO A 197 -4.58 -17.04 10.34
N GLN A 198 -4.34 -18.23 10.90
CA GLN A 198 -4.78 -18.57 12.26
C GLN A 198 -4.15 -17.66 13.31
N GLU A 199 -2.86 -17.34 13.17
CA GLU A 199 -2.15 -16.43 14.08
C GLU A 199 -2.71 -15.01 14.00
N LEU A 200 -2.99 -14.53 12.77
CA LEU A 200 -3.56 -13.19 12.56
C LEU A 200 -4.97 -13.08 13.16
N VAL A 201 -5.81 -14.11 12.98
CA VAL A 201 -7.16 -14.14 13.58
C VAL A 201 -7.08 -14.21 15.11
N GLN A 202 -6.20 -15.05 15.67
CA GLN A 202 -5.99 -15.14 17.13
C GLN A 202 -5.54 -13.81 17.72
N ASP A 203 -4.74 -13.05 16.98
CA ASP A 203 -4.30 -11.72 17.37
C ASP A 203 -5.38 -10.63 17.17
N GLY A 204 -6.55 -10.98 16.66
CA GLY A 204 -7.71 -10.08 16.53
C GLY A 204 -7.74 -9.25 15.27
N TYR A 205 -7.00 -9.65 14.20
CA TYR A 205 -7.11 -8.99 12.90
C TYR A 205 -8.33 -9.46 12.10
N THR A 206 -8.90 -8.56 11.32
CA THR A 206 -9.90 -8.90 10.31
C THR A 206 -9.20 -9.40 9.05
N LEU A 207 -9.52 -10.63 8.63
CA LEU A 207 -8.99 -11.23 7.41
C LEU A 207 -10.06 -11.30 6.32
N MET A 208 -9.63 -11.05 5.08
CA MET A 208 -10.37 -11.41 3.88
C MET A 208 -9.57 -12.46 3.10
N ASN A 209 -10.28 -13.48 2.59
CA ASN A 209 -9.65 -14.50 1.77
C ASN A 209 -9.55 -14.02 0.31
N ALA A 210 -8.33 -13.84 -0.16
CA ALA A 210 -8.00 -13.49 -1.55
C ALA A 210 -7.08 -14.57 -2.19
N THR A 211 -7.10 -15.80 -1.66
CA THR A 211 -6.19 -16.88 -2.06
C THR A 211 -6.44 -17.31 -3.49
N GLN A 212 -5.42 -17.28 -4.33
CA GLN A 212 -5.48 -17.73 -5.74
C GLN A 212 -5.88 -19.20 -5.88
N ALA A 213 -5.54 -20.04 -4.90
CA ALA A 213 -5.83 -21.49 -4.93
C ALA A 213 -7.32 -21.84 -5.10
N LEU A 214 -8.22 -20.92 -4.79
CA LEU A 214 -9.66 -21.11 -4.97
C LEU A 214 -10.13 -20.97 -6.42
N TYR A 215 -9.29 -20.43 -7.31
CA TYR A 215 -9.64 -20.23 -8.72
C TYR A 215 -9.25 -21.41 -9.62
N TRP A 216 -8.53 -22.41 -9.09
CA TRP A 216 -7.96 -23.52 -9.86
C TRP A 216 -8.42 -24.91 -9.37
N SER A 217 -9.42 -24.98 -8.47
CA SER A 217 -10.01 -26.22 -7.96
C SER A 217 -11.32 -26.57 -8.65
#